data_7c0d8fea33c10a36f4a3da8a660178b4
#
_entry.id   7c0d8fea33c10a36f4a3da8a660178b4
#
_cell.length_a   1.000
_cell.length_b   1.000
_cell.length_c   1.000
_cell.angle_alpha   90.00
_cell.angle_beta   90.00
_cell.angle_gamma   90.00
#
_symmetry.space_group_name_H-M   'P 1'
#
loop_
_entity.id
_entity.type
_entity.pdbx_description
1 polymer ?
#
loop_
_entity_poly.entity_id
_entity_poly.type
_entity_poly.pdbx_seq_one_letter_code
_entity_poly.pdbx_strand_id
1 'polypeptide(L)'
;MIFDEANFSPGGDRYITVEFGNEMNLELNFMAQGLAGALREAGTKGLVETAPCFASLLVHYEPRDISYGDMVTELKSLIGSLGSTDEIELDSRLFTFETLYLDPWTKECIDDYREKLNPDKEYDPDFVARLNGLEDRHQLVRVHSSSEYWVASLGFWPGLPFLQPLDPRAMIT
;
A
#
# COMPACT_ATOMS: atom_id res chain seq x y z
N MET A 1 1.97 -6.40 -13.60
CA MET A 1 2.00 -7.85 -13.96
C MET A 1 1.84 -8.63 -12.68
N ILE A 2 0.83 -9.49 -12.62
CA ILE A 2 0.66 -10.48 -11.55
C ILE A 2 1.60 -11.63 -11.84
N PHE A 3 2.27 -12.16 -10.83
CA PHE A 3 3.16 -13.31 -10.98
C PHE A 3 2.36 -14.62 -10.89
N ASP A 4 2.74 -15.63 -11.68
CA ASP A 4 2.11 -16.96 -11.61
C ASP A 4 2.39 -17.65 -10.26
N GLU A 5 3.55 -17.38 -9.68
CA GLU A 5 3.95 -17.83 -8.35
C GLU A 5 4.58 -16.65 -7.60
N ALA A 6 4.33 -16.59 -6.29
CA ALA A 6 4.97 -15.58 -5.44
C ALA A 6 6.49 -15.72 -5.45
N ASN A 7 7.19 -14.60 -5.55
CA ASN A 7 8.65 -14.54 -5.47
C ASN A 7 9.10 -14.31 -4.01
N PHE A 8 10.17 -14.98 -3.59
CA PHE A 8 10.71 -14.90 -2.25
C PHE A 8 12.14 -14.41 -2.28
N SER A 9 12.38 -13.25 -1.70
CA SER A 9 13.70 -12.62 -1.64
C SER A 9 14.15 -12.39 -0.21
N PRO A 10 15.40 -12.74 0.16
CA PRO A 10 15.92 -12.46 1.49
C PRO A 10 16.20 -10.96 1.66
N GLY A 11 15.77 -10.39 2.79
CA GLY A 11 16.10 -9.05 3.24
C GLY A 11 17.10 -9.10 4.40
N GLY A 12 18.37 -9.32 4.08
CA GLY A 12 19.38 -9.63 5.10
C GLY A 12 19.16 -11.01 5.70
N ASP A 13 19.39 -11.14 7.02
CA ASP A 13 19.32 -12.42 7.74
C ASP A 13 17.99 -12.67 8.48
N ARG A 14 17.11 -11.67 8.53
CA ARG A 14 15.88 -11.69 9.36
C ARG A 14 14.61 -11.35 8.61
N TYR A 15 14.69 -11.03 7.33
CA TYR A 15 13.52 -10.61 6.56
C TYR A 15 13.37 -11.43 5.29
N ILE A 16 12.12 -11.64 4.93
CA ILE A 16 11.73 -12.22 3.64
C ILE A 16 10.74 -11.26 3.00
N THR A 17 11.01 -10.84 1.77
CA THR A 17 10.02 -10.16 0.94
C THR A 17 9.31 -11.21 0.11
N VAL A 18 7.98 -11.26 0.23
CA VAL A 18 7.09 -12.07 -0.60
C VAL A 18 6.42 -11.14 -1.60
N GLU A 19 6.68 -11.31 -2.90
CA GLU A 19 6.14 -10.47 -3.95
C GLU A 19 5.13 -11.26 -4.77
N PHE A 20 3.92 -10.70 -4.94
CA PHE A 20 2.84 -11.31 -5.72
C PHE A 20 2.73 -10.72 -7.13
N GLY A 21 3.36 -9.58 -7.37
CA GLY A 21 3.37 -8.87 -8.63
C GLY A 21 4.15 -7.55 -8.55
N ASN A 22 4.10 -6.78 -9.64
CA ASN A 22 4.79 -5.49 -9.75
C ASN A 22 3.86 -4.37 -10.27
N GLU A 23 2.61 -4.37 -9.84
CA GLU A 23 1.63 -3.34 -10.19
C GLU A 23 0.76 -2.97 -8.99
N MET A 24 0.14 -1.81 -9.05
CA MET A 24 -0.84 -1.38 -8.06
C MET A 24 -2.19 -2.05 -8.39
N ASN A 25 -2.48 -3.13 -7.67
CA ASN A 25 -3.68 -3.91 -7.84
C ASN A 25 -4.20 -4.36 -6.46
N LEU A 26 -5.49 -4.16 -6.20
CA LEU A 26 -6.12 -4.54 -4.93
C LEU A 26 -6.05 -6.04 -4.65
N GLU A 27 -6.17 -6.88 -5.68
CA GLU A 27 -6.06 -8.34 -5.53
C GLU A 27 -4.70 -8.74 -4.95
N LEU A 28 -3.61 -8.12 -5.43
CA LEU A 28 -2.26 -8.36 -4.90
C LEU A 28 -2.13 -7.89 -3.44
N ASN A 29 -2.78 -6.78 -3.10
CA ASN A 29 -2.81 -6.30 -1.72
C ASN A 29 -3.62 -7.24 -0.82
N PHE A 30 -4.75 -7.75 -1.29
CA PHE A 30 -5.55 -8.73 -0.54
C PHE A 30 -4.78 -10.02 -0.29
N MET A 31 -3.99 -10.50 -1.27
CA MET A 31 -3.07 -11.62 -1.06
C MET A 31 -2.04 -11.34 0.03
N ALA A 32 -1.44 -10.14 0.02
CA ALA A 32 -0.45 -9.74 1.05
C ALA A 32 -1.09 -9.65 2.43
N GLN A 33 -2.26 -9.05 2.55
CA GLN A 33 -3.02 -8.93 3.80
C GLN A 33 -3.52 -10.31 4.30
N GLY A 34 -4.05 -11.14 3.39
CA GLY A 34 -4.50 -12.49 3.70
C GLY A 34 -3.36 -13.36 4.23
N LEU A 35 -2.20 -13.34 3.59
CA LEU A 35 -1.02 -14.07 4.06
C LEU A 35 -0.55 -13.57 5.41
N ALA A 36 -0.56 -12.25 5.66
CA ALA A 36 -0.22 -11.69 6.96
C ALA A 36 -1.19 -12.15 8.06
N GLY A 37 -2.48 -12.27 7.74
CA GLY A 37 -3.51 -12.84 8.61
C GLY A 37 -3.25 -14.32 8.91
N ALA A 38 -3.07 -15.12 7.86
CA ALA A 38 -2.83 -16.57 7.95
C ALA A 38 -1.59 -16.91 8.79
N LEU A 39 -0.48 -16.17 8.63
CA LEU A 39 0.73 -16.32 9.43
C LEU A 39 0.48 -16.11 10.93
N ARG A 40 -0.34 -15.11 11.24
CA ARG A 40 -0.69 -14.74 12.62
C ARG A 40 -1.59 -15.79 13.25
N GLU A 41 -2.60 -16.26 12.52
CA GLU A 41 -3.56 -17.29 12.96
C GLU A 41 -2.89 -18.64 13.14
N ALA A 42 -1.98 -19.01 12.26
CA ALA A 42 -1.21 -20.24 12.36
C ALA A 42 -0.26 -20.24 13.56
N GLY A 43 0.03 -19.08 14.15
CA GLY A 43 1.04 -18.96 15.20
C GLY A 43 2.42 -19.40 14.73
N THR A 44 2.77 -19.08 13.50
CA THR A 44 3.99 -19.55 12.82
C THR A 44 5.22 -19.31 13.68
N LYS A 45 5.94 -20.39 13.98
CA LYS A 45 7.14 -20.35 14.82
C LYS A 45 8.18 -19.41 14.27
N GLY A 46 8.74 -18.57 15.12
CA GLY A 46 9.77 -17.62 14.74
C GLY A 46 9.26 -16.37 14.00
N LEU A 47 7.97 -16.26 13.73
CA LEU A 47 7.40 -15.02 13.21
C LEU A 47 7.52 -13.91 14.26
N VAL A 48 8.07 -12.77 13.87
CA VAL A 48 8.17 -11.57 14.73
C VAL A 48 7.07 -10.57 14.36
N GLU A 49 7.01 -10.19 13.08
CA GLU A 49 6.00 -9.27 12.56
C GLU A 49 5.86 -9.36 11.04
N THR A 50 4.82 -8.76 10.52
CA THR A 50 4.57 -8.66 9.08
C THR A 50 4.23 -7.22 8.70
N ALA A 51 4.68 -6.77 7.54
CA ALA A 51 4.33 -5.47 6.97
C ALA A 51 3.81 -5.66 5.54
N PRO A 52 2.49 -5.72 5.35
CA PRO A 52 1.89 -5.77 4.02
C PRO A 52 2.07 -4.44 3.29
N CYS A 53 2.32 -4.54 1.99
CA CYS A 53 2.47 -3.42 1.07
C CYS A 53 1.58 -3.64 -0.15
N PHE A 54 1.63 -2.76 -1.18
CA PHE A 54 0.74 -2.84 -2.35
C PHE A 54 0.66 -4.22 -3.00
N ALA A 55 1.79 -4.81 -3.34
CA ALA A 55 1.86 -6.09 -4.04
C ALA A 55 2.81 -7.08 -3.36
N SER A 56 3.17 -6.83 -2.11
CA SER A 56 4.16 -7.62 -1.38
C SER A 56 3.89 -7.67 0.11
N LEU A 57 4.49 -8.64 0.77
CA LEU A 57 4.52 -8.77 2.21
C LEU A 57 5.98 -8.86 2.68
N LEU A 58 6.38 -7.97 3.59
CA LEU A 58 7.63 -8.14 4.32
C LEU A 58 7.34 -8.98 5.58
N VAL A 59 8.09 -10.06 5.74
CA VAL A 59 8.02 -10.97 6.89
C VAL A 59 9.31 -10.82 7.68
N HIS A 60 9.19 -10.40 8.94
CA HIS A 60 10.28 -10.39 9.91
C HIS A 60 10.23 -11.67 10.72
N TYR A 61 11.33 -12.42 10.78
CA TYR A 61 11.41 -13.70 11.50
C TYR A 61 12.71 -13.82 12.31
N GLU A 62 12.74 -14.70 13.30
CA GLU A 62 13.91 -15.01 14.11
C GLU A 62 14.60 -16.28 13.55
N PRO A 63 15.75 -16.15 12.88
CA PRO A 63 16.43 -17.28 12.22
C PRO A 63 16.96 -18.37 13.17
N ARG A 64 17.02 -18.09 14.47
CA ARG A 64 17.34 -19.11 15.49
C ARG A 64 16.17 -20.04 15.79
N ASP A 65 14.95 -19.61 15.50
CA ASP A 65 13.73 -20.37 15.74
C ASP A 65 13.26 -21.13 14.51
N ILE A 66 13.46 -20.57 13.31
CA ILE A 66 13.11 -21.16 12.02
C ILE A 66 14.13 -20.74 10.96
N SER A 67 14.55 -21.69 10.11
CA SER A 67 15.44 -21.36 9.00
C SER A 67 14.72 -20.60 7.88
N TYR A 68 15.47 -19.89 7.02
CA TYR A 68 14.92 -19.24 5.82
C TYR A 68 14.14 -20.23 4.95
N GLY A 69 14.71 -21.41 4.69
CA GLY A 69 14.07 -22.42 3.83
C GLY A 69 12.77 -22.97 4.41
N ASP A 70 12.74 -23.20 5.73
CA ASP A 70 11.53 -23.67 6.40
C ASP A 70 10.46 -22.58 6.44
N MET A 71 10.83 -21.30 6.68
CA MET A 71 9.90 -20.18 6.64
C MET A 71 9.32 -20.02 5.22
N VAL A 72 10.14 -20.10 4.17
CA VAL A 72 9.65 -20.06 2.78
C VAL A 72 8.70 -21.23 2.49
N THR A 73 8.97 -22.40 3.03
CA THR A 73 8.08 -23.57 2.89
C THR A 73 6.73 -23.33 3.56
N GLU A 74 6.75 -22.78 4.76
CA GLU A 74 5.54 -22.40 5.49
C GLU A 74 4.73 -21.33 4.74
N LEU A 75 5.40 -20.29 4.25
CA LEU A 75 4.78 -19.23 3.45
C LEU A 75 4.10 -19.78 2.19
N LYS A 76 4.75 -20.69 1.46
CA LYS A 76 4.16 -21.34 0.28
C LYS A 76 2.93 -22.18 0.63
N SER A 77 2.98 -22.89 1.75
CA SER A 77 1.86 -23.70 2.24
C SER A 77 0.65 -22.81 2.57
N LEU A 78 0.89 -21.71 3.28
CA LEU A 78 -0.16 -20.77 3.64
C LEU A 78 -0.75 -20.07 2.40
N ILE A 79 0.07 -19.63 1.45
CA ILE A 79 -0.41 -19.06 0.18
C ILE A 79 -1.31 -20.07 -0.54
N GLY A 80 -0.91 -21.34 -0.62
CA GLY A 80 -1.72 -22.39 -1.23
C GLY A 80 -3.06 -22.64 -0.52
N SER A 81 -3.17 -22.30 0.76
CA SER A 81 -4.40 -22.45 1.54
C SER A 81 -5.33 -21.23 1.49
N LEU A 82 -4.86 -20.08 1.03
CA LEU A 82 -5.68 -18.86 0.93
C LEU A 82 -6.80 -18.99 -0.14
N GLY A 83 -6.65 -19.91 -1.08
CA GLY A 83 -7.60 -20.04 -2.20
C GLY A 83 -7.46 -18.94 -3.24
N SER A 84 -8.55 -18.63 -3.92
CA SER A 84 -8.60 -17.50 -4.86
C SER A 84 -8.76 -16.17 -4.11
N THR A 85 -8.35 -15.08 -4.74
CA THR A 85 -8.49 -13.73 -4.17
C THR A 85 -9.94 -13.36 -3.84
N ASP A 86 -10.90 -13.93 -4.59
CA ASP A 86 -12.34 -13.73 -4.36
C ASP A 86 -12.86 -14.40 -3.07
N GLU A 87 -12.09 -15.32 -2.50
CA GLU A 87 -12.42 -16.05 -1.27
C GLU A 87 -11.74 -15.47 -0.02
N ILE A 88 -10.84 -14.50 -0.19
CA ILE A 88 -10.14 -13.88 0.94
C ILE A 88 -11.09 -12.93 1.68
N GLU A 89 -11.37 -13.23 2.93
CA GLU A 89 -12.10 -12.37 3.84
C GLU A 89 -11.13 -11.55 4.70
N LEU A 90 -11.29 -10.24 4.71
CA LEU A 90 -10.48 -9.32 5.50
C LEU A 90 -11.37 -8.48 6.41
N ASP A 91 -11.10 -8.55 7.71
CA ASP A 91 -11.72 -7.64 8.67
C ASP A 91 -11.26 -6.21 8.39
N SER A 92 -12.22 -5.32 8.16
CA SER A 92 -11.93 -3.91 7.88
C SER A 92 -12.81 -2.96 8.69
N ARG A 93 -12.39 -1.71 8.78
CA ARG A 93 -13.16 -0.63 9.40
C ARG A 93 -13.11 0.60 8.51
N LEU A 94 -14.28 1.19 8.25
CA LEU A 94 -14.37 2.46 7.54
C LEU A 94 -14.18 3.62 8.52
N PHE A 95 -13.24 4.51 8.21
CA PHE A 95 -13.01 5.76 8.91
C PHE A 95 -13.32 6.92 8.00
N THR A 96 -14.07 7.90 8.48
CA THR A 96 -14.31 9.15 7.77
C THR A 96 -13.52 10.27 8.44
N PHE A 97 -12.70 10.97 7.65
CA PHE A 97 -11.89 12.09 8.13
C PHE A 97 -12.38 13.40 7.52
N GLU A 98 -12.60 14.40 8.36
CA GLU A 98 -12.74 15.76 7.89
C GLU A 98 -11.41 16.26 7.34
N THR A 99 -11.42 16.70 6.07
CA THR A 99 -10.19 17.08 5.36
C THR A 99 -10.31 18.51 4.84
N LEU A 100 -9.33 19.34 5.21
CA LEU A 100 -9.19 20.66 4.63
C LEU A 100 -8.36 20.58 3.35
N TYR A 101 -9.04 20.69 2.21
CA TYR A 101 -8.39 20.76 0.91
C TYR A 101 -7.96 22.19 0.57
N LEU A 102 -6.93 22.31 -0.25
CA LEU A 102 -6.41 23.59 -0.78
C LEU A 102 -6.11 24.61 0.33
N ASP A 103 -5.57 24.11 1.42
CA ASP A 103 -5.26 24.91 2.60
C ASP A 103 -4.20 25.99 2.29
N PRO A 104 -4.24 27.14 2.99
CA PRO A 104 -3.32 28.25 2.72
C PRO A 104 -1.88 27.96 3.12
N TRP A 105 -1.64 27.10 4.11
CA TRP A 105 -0.29 26.81 4.60
C TRP A 105 0.50 25.97 3.61
N THR A 106 -0.12 24.94 3.03
CA THR A 106 0.52 24.15 1.97
C THR A 106 0.80 25.02 0.75
N LYS A 107 -0.12 25.94 0.41
CA LYS A 107 0.14 26.90 -0.66
C LYS A 107 1.30 27.82 -0.35
N GLU A 108 1.39 28.36 0.87
CA GLU A 108 2.50 29.21 1.32
C GLU A 108 3.84 28.46 1.24
N CYS A 109 3.88 27.19 1.66
CA CYS A 109 5.07 26.33 1.53
C CYS A 109 5.51 26.17 0.08
N ILE A 110 4.59 25.99 -0.85
CA ILE A 110 4.92 25.88 -2.29
C ILE A 110 5.40 27.23 -2.85
N ASP A 111 4.77 28.34 -2.45
CA ASP A 111 5.20 29.67 -2.91
C ASP A 111 6.63 29.98 -2.40
N ASP A 112 6.96 29.64 -1.16
CA ASP A 112 8.30 29.76 -0.57
C ASP A 112 9.33 28.86 -1.27
N TYR A 113 8.93 27.61 -1.61
CA TYR A 113 9.77 26.71 -2.40
C TYR A 113 10.05 27.24 -3.81
N ARG A 114 9.05 27.81 -4.48
CA ARG A 114 9.18 28.41 -5.80
C ARG A 114 10.15 29.59 -5.78
N GLU A 115 10.00 30.46 -4.79
CA GLU A 115 10.87 31.64 -4.66
C GLU A 115 12.34 31.26 -4.44
N LYS A 116 12.61 30.23 -3.65
CA LYS A 116 13.97 29.88 -3.22
C LYS A 116 14.67 28.85 -4.09
N LEU A 117 13.94 27.92 -4.66
CA LEU A 117 14.52 26.71 -5.23
C LEU A 117 14.08 26.41 -6.68
N ASN A 118 12.81 26.57 -7.02
CA ASN A 118 12.29 26.21 -8.34
C ASN A 118 11.12 27.13 -8.76
N PRO A 119 11.43 28.24 -9.46
CA PRO A 119 10.40 29.19 -9.90
C PRO A 119 9.32 28.59 -10.83
N ASP A 120 9.65 27.51 -11.54
CA ASP A 120 8.75 26.87 -12.50
C ASP A 120 7.88 25.75 -11.85
N LYS A 121 8.03 25.51 -10.55
CA LYS A 121 7.21 24.53 -9.85
C LYS A 121 5.74 24.90 -9.91
N GLU A 122 4.95 24.05 -10.56
CA GLU A 122 3.50 24.18 -10.57
C GLU A 122 2.90 23.87 -9.17
N TYR A 123 1.78 24.44 -8.84
CA TYR A 123 1.04 24.08 -7.62
C TYR A 123 0.50 22.65 -7.77
N ASP A 124 0.81 21.76 -6.82
CA ASP A 124 0.53 20.33 -6.95
C ASP A 124 -0.91 19.97 -7.32
N PRO A 125 -1.96 20.59 -6.73
CA PRO A 125 -3.33 20.33 -7.15
C PRO A 125 -3.64 20.69 -8.60
N ASP A 126 -3.03 21.74 -9.16
CA ASP A 126 -3.19 22.11 -10.57
C ASP A 126 -2.43 21.15 -11.48
N PHE A 127 -1.22 20.80 -11.09
CA PHE A 127 -0.39 19.83 -11.80
C PHE A 127 -1.10 18.47 -11.92
N VAL A 128 -1.62 17.95 -10.80
CA VAL A 128 -2.35 16.68 -10.78
C VAL A 128 -3.63 16.76 -11.60
N ALA A 129 -4.42 17.84 -11.44
CA ALA A 129 -5.62 18.04 -12.23
C ALA A 129 -5.32 18.03 -13.74
N ARG A 130 -4.28 18.75 -14.18
CA ARG A 130 -3.87 18.81 -15.58
C ARG A 130 -3.40 17.46 -16.11
N LEU A 131 -2.59 16.71 -15.35
CA LEU A 131 -2.11 15.38 -15.76
C LEU A 131 -3.25 14.39 -15.96
N ASN A 132 -4.32 14.50 -15.15
CA ASN A 132 -5.46 13.60 -15.20
C ASN A 132 -6.60 14.11 -16.09
N GLY A 133 -6.39 15.19 -16.86
CA GLY A 133 -7.41 15.75 -17.76
C GLY A 133 -8.63 16.33 -17.06
N LEU A 134 -8.47 16.73 -15.80
CA LEU A 134 -9.53 17.39 -15.02
C LEU A 134 -9.57 18.88 -15.37
N GLU A 135 -10.75 19.48 -15.20
CA GLU A 135 -10.97 20.90 -15.52
C GLU A 135 -10.14 21.84 -14.64
N ASP A 136 -10.08 21.54 -13.34
CA ASP A 136 -9.37 22.36 -12.36
C ASP A 136 -9.12 21.58 -11.05
N ARG A 137 -8.42 22.24 -10.11
CA ARG A 137 -8.16 21.71 -8.76
C ARG A 137 -9.43 21.43 -7.95
N HIS A 138 -10.54 22.10 -8.23
CA HIS A 138 -11.80 21.86 -7.52
C HIS A 138 -12.47 20.58 -8.01
N GLN A 139 -12.34 20.25 -9.31
CA GLN A 139 -12.76 18.94 -9.79
C GLN A 139 -11.89 17.83 -9.19
N LEU A 140 -10.59 18.04 -9.07
CA LEU A 140 -9.70 17.11 -8.36
C LEU A 140 -10.20 16.85 -6.93
N VAL A 141 -10.51 17.90 -6.17
CA VAL A 141 -11.06 17.75 -4.81
C VAL A 141 -12.37 16.95 -4.82
N ARG A 142 -13.30 17.23 -5.76
CA ARG A 142 -14.56 16.48 -5.87
C ARG A 142 -14.30 14.98 -6.15
N VAL A 143 -13.42 14.66 -7.08
CA VAL A 143 -13.07 13.28 -7.41
C VAL A 143 -12.44 12.59 -6.20
N HIS A 144 -11.45 13.21 -5.59
CA HIS A 144 -10.73 12.64 -4.47
C HIS A 144 -11.62 12.44 -3.22
N SER A 145 -12.49 13.39 -2.91
CA SER A 145 -13.35 13.33 -1.71
C SER A 145 -14.60 12.46 -1.87
N SER A 146 -14.94 12.04 -3.09
CA SER A 146 -16.18 11.28 -3.37
C SER A 146 -15.99 9.76 -3.33
N SER A 147 -14.77 9.27 -3.18
CA SER A 147 -14.47 7.84 -3.20
C SER A 147 -14.07 7.34 -1.81
N GLU A 148 -14.33 6.06 -1.58
CA GLU A 148 -13.73 5.31 -0.49
C GLU A 148 -12.35 4.80 -0.93
N TYR A 149 -11.45 4.69 0.03
CA TYR A 149 -10.08 4.25 -0.20
C TYR A 149 -9.74 3.07 0.69
N TRP A 150 -9.02 2.12 0.12
CA TRP A 150 -8.38 1.05 0.84
C TRP A 150 -6.98 1.46 1.30
N VAL A 151 -6.63 1.22 2.56
CA VAL A 151 -5.27 1.41 3.06
C VAL A 151 -4.43 0.22 2.60
N ALA A 152 -3.68 0.41 1.53
CA ALA A 152 -2.86 -0.65 0.93
C ALA A 152 -1.54 -0.86 1.70
N SER A 153 -1.01 0.19 2.32
CA SER A 153 0.19 0.10 3.15
C SER A 153 0.30 1.28 4.10
N LEU A 154 1.11 1.13 5.14
CA LEU A 154 1.49 2.24 6.01
C LEU A 154 2.90 2.73 5.63
N GLY A 155 3.06 4.04 5.53
CA GLY A 155 4.34 4.66 5.27
C GLY A 155 5.25 4.63 6.50
N PHE A 156 6.52 5.00 6.30
CA PHE A 156 7.50 5.12 7.39
C PHE A 156 7.18 6.25 8.37
N TRP A 157 6.36 7.22 7.97
CA TRP A 157 5.94 8.33 8.81
C TRP A 157 4.61 7.99 9.49
N PRO A 158 4.50 8.05 10.81
CA PRO A 158 3.27 7.77 11.53
C PRO A 158 2.11 8.66 11.05
N GLY A 159 0.96 8.04 10.78
CA GLY A 159 -0.23 8.73 10.30
C GLY A 159 -0.26 9.03 8.80
N LEU A 160 0.70 8.50 8.02
CA LEU A 160 0.72 8.64 6.56
C LEU A 160 0.42 7.29 5.89
N PRO A 161 -0.86 6.97 5.62
CA PRO A 161 -1.23 5.76 4.90
C PRO A 161 -1.05 5.94 3.39
N PHE A 162 -0.73 4.86 2.70
CA PHE A 162 -0.84 4.77 1.25
C PHE A 162 -2.19 4.18 0.89
N LEU A 163 -2.94 4.93 0.10
CA LEU A 163 -4.33 4.68 -0.19
C LEU A 163 -4.53 4.29 -1.66
N GLN A 164 -5.43 3.35 -1.90
CA GLN A 164 -5.90 3.02 -3.23
C GLN A 164 -7.41 3.23 -3.29
N PRO A 165 -7.94 4.00 -4.26
CA PRO A 165 -9.37 4.20 -4.38
C PRO A 165 -10.07 2.89 -4.73
N LEU A 166 -11.25 2.66 -4.12
CA LEU A 166 -12.09 1.52 -4.44
C LEU A 166 -12.90 1.73 -5.73
N ASP A 167 -13.15 2.98 -6.09
CA ASP A 167 -13.76 3.34 -7.37
C ASP A 167 -12.66 3.61 -8.42
N PRO A 168 -12.55 2.80 -9.49
CA PRO A 168 -11.54 3.01 -10.53
C PRO A 168 -11.60 4.39 -11.19
N ARG A 169 -12.74 5.09 -11.16
CA ARG A 169 -12.90 6.44 -11.69
C ARG A 169 -12.19 7.50 -10.84
N ALA A 170 -11.86 7.18 -9.60
CA ALA A 170 -11.10 8.03 -8.69
C ALA A 170 -9.60 7.75 -8.73
N MET A 171 -9.13 6.85 -9.62
CA MET A 171 -7.72 6.59 -9.82
C MET A 171 -7.07 7.82 -10.46
N ILE A 172 -6.21 8.48 -9.69
CA ILE A 172 -5.47 9.67 -10.07
C ILE A 172 -3.98 9.28 -10.14
N THR A 173 -3.33 9.56 -11.26
CA THR A 173 -1.91 9.25 -11.52
C THR A 173 -1.02 10.48 -11.38
#